data_0520f879b2120adf673d0cb93ffbccbd
#
_entry.id   0520f879b2120adf673d0cb93ffbccbd
#
_cell.length_a   1.000
_cell.length_b   1.000
_cell.length_c   1.000
_cell.angle_alpha   90.00
_cell.angle_beta   90.00
_cell.angle_gamma   90.00
#
_symmetry.space_group_name_H-M   'P 1'
#
loop_
_entity.id
_entity.type
_entity.pdbx_description
1 polymer ?
#
loop_
_entity_poly.entity_id
_entity_poly.type
_entity_poly.pdbx_seq_one_letter_code
_entity_poly.pdbx_strand_id
1 'polypeptide(L)'
;MPCATLTGEPILISIRQDLCCARGRIVDADGTPVHAATFIRQRRIVLDAELLSNDDELRRILIHELFHFVWARLANAVRRAFERLLAAQRSMPGELGWSAEYRKRALASGDVRRRSRKWREYCCEAFCDSAAYLYAGSRRHGEFTLPRAGRQKRIAWFGKNLGSGSVRI
;
A
#
# COMPACT_ATOMS: atom_id res chain seq x y z
N MET A 1 -16.62 8.36 -1.20
CA MET A 1 -16.14 8.64 0.16
C MET A 1 -15.42 9.98 0.12
N PRO A 2 -15.51 10.82 1.15
CA PRO A 2 -14.68 12.03 1.20
C PRO A 2 -13.21 11.62 1.18
N CYS A 3 -12.41 12.35 0.42
CA CYS A 3 -10.97 12.16 0.36
C CYS A 3 -10.38 12.52 1.72
N ALA A 4 -9.55 11.67 2.30
CA ALA A 4 -8.82 12.01 3.51
C ALA A 4 -7.86 13.17 3.17
N THR A 5 -7.90 14.25 3.95
CA THR A 5 -6.93 15.33 3.80
C THR A 5 -5.58 14.86 4.34
N LEU A 6 -4.58 14.83 3.48
CA LEU A 6 -3.21 14.51 3.90
C LEU A 6 -2.57 15.75 4.52
N THR A 7 -1.95 15.58 5.69
CA THR A 7 -1.27 16.65 6.42
C THR A 7 0.13 16.23 6.86
N GLY A 8 1.04 17.17 6.94
CA GLY A 8 2.43 16.94 7.37
C GLY A 8 3.42 17.70 6.51
N GLU A 9 4.69 17.45 6.75
CA GLU A 9 5.77 18.00 5.95
C GLU A 9 5.70 17.52 4.48
N PRO A 10 6.16 18.31 3.50
CA PRO A 10 6.15 17.94 2.09
C PRO A 10 6.86 16.62 1.80
N ILE A 11 6.39 15.90 0.80
CA ILE A 11 7.04 14.73 0.23
C ILE A 11 7.56 15.12 -1.16
N LEU A 12 8.84 14.86 -1.40
CA LEU A 12 9.45 15.05 -2.72
C LEU A 12 9.03 13.90 -3.63
N ILE A 13 8.40 14.22 -4.76
CA ILE A 13 8.08 13.25 -5.81
C ILE A 13 8.98 13.52 -7.00
N SER A 14 9.65 12.50 -7.50
CA SER A 14 10.52 12.57 -8.67
C SER A 14 10.17 11.46 -9.65
N ILE A 15 10.40 11.72 -10.92
CA ILE A 15 10.19 10.78 -12.03
C ILE A 15 11.56 10.28 -12.49
N ARG A 16 11.67 8.99 -12.83
CA ARG A 16 12.86 8.38 -13.39
C ARG A 16 12.48 7.39 -14.48
N GLN A 17 13.24 7.33 -15.55
CA GLN A 17 13.10 6.28 -16.57
C GLN A 17 13.73 4.99 -16.08
N ASP A 18 13.17 3.86 -16.51
CA ASP A 18 13.68 2.51 -16.26
C ASP A 18 14.01 2.27 -14.78
N LEU A 19 13.05 2.60 -13.90
CA LEU A 19 13.25 2.54 -12.46
C LEU A 19 13.51 1.11 -12.00
N CYS A 20 14.71 0.84 -11.54
CA CYS A 20 15.12 -0.45 -11.00
C CYS A 20 15.54 -0.34 -9.54
N CYS A 21 15.23 -1.39 -8.78
CA CYS A 21 15.62 -1.51 -7.38
C CYS A 21 16.41 -2.79 -7.11
N ALA A 22 17.47 -2.69 -6.30
CA ALA A 22 18.19 -3.82 -5.75
C ALA A 22 18.45 -3.57 -4.27
N ARG A 23 18.17 -4.56 -3.42
CA ARG A 23 18.41 -4.51 -1.97
C ARG A 23 17.86 -3.24 -1.29
N GLY A 24 16.68 -2.75 -1.73
CA GLY A 24 16.06 -1.53 -1.19
C GLY A 24 16.72 -0.22 -1.60
N ARG A 25 17.51 -0.22 -2.67
CA ARG A 25 18.14 0.96 -3.26
C ARG A 25 17.76 1.07 -4.74
N ILE A 26 17.62 2.29 -5.23
CA ILE A 26 17.53 2.55 -6.67
C ILE A 26 18.91 2.29 -7.29
N VAL A 27 18.91 1.59 -8.41
CA VAL A 27 20.10 1.27 -9.21
C VAL A 27 19.85 1.65 -10.66
N ASP A 28 20.93 1.89 -11.42
CA ASP A 28 20.84 2.28 -12.83
C ASP A 28 20.68 1.08 -13.77
N ALA A 29 21.15 -0.09 -13.33
CA ALA A 29 21.05 -1.36 -14.06
C ALA A 29 21.11 -2.53 -13.06
N ASP A 30 20.86 -3.75 -13.54
CA ASP A 30 20.96 -4.99 -12.74
C ASP A 30 20.03 -5.06 -11.52
N GLY A 31 18.92 -4.31 -11.53
CA GLY A 31 17.88 -4.35 -10.52
C GLY A 31 16.59 -5.03 -10.99
N THR A 32 15.67 -5.22 -10.08
CA THR A 32 14.29 -5.59 -10.42
C THR A 32 13.55 -4.33 -10.86
N PRO A 33 12.94 -4.29 -12.06
CA PRO A 33 12.09 -3.19 -12.48
C PRO A 33 10.93 -2.99 -11.48
N VAL A 34 10.67 -1.73 -11.14
CA VAL A 34 9.58 -1.36 -10.23
C VAL A 34 8.88 -0.10 -10.72
N HIS A 35 7.59 0.01 -10.52
CA HIS A 35 6.83 1.21 -10.91
C HIS A 35 7.09 2.39 -9.98
N ALA A 36 7.44 2.12 -8.71
CA ALA A 36 7.72 3.17 -7.74
C ALA A 36 8.62 2.67 -6.60
N ALA A 37 9.23 3.63 -5.88
CA ALA A 37 10.01 3.36 -4.67
C ALA A 37 9.79 4.48 -3.64
N THR A 38 9.39 4.11 -2.42
CA THR A 38 9.18 5.05 -1.30
C THR A 38 10.31 4.99 -0.28
N PHE A 39 10.87 6.15 0.01
CA PHE A 39 11.94 6.38 1.00
C PHE A 39 11.39 7.19 2.18
N ILE A 40 10.83 6.49 3.18
CA ILE A 40 10.11 7.11 4.31
C ILE A 40 10.98 8.13 5.06
N ARG A 41 12.24 7.78 5.37
CA ARG A 41 13.15 8.66 6.12
C ARG A 41 13.57 9.90 5.35
N GLN A 42 13.62 9.81 4.02
CA GLN A 42 14.00 10.90 3.12
C GLN A 42 12.79 11.71 2.65
N ARG A 43 11.59 11.32 3.05
CA ARG A 43 10.32 11.89 2.57
C ARG A 43 10.29 12.01 1.04
N ARG A 44 10.63 10.93 0.36
CA ARG A 44 10.75 10.90 -1.10
C ARG A 44 10.02 9.70 -1.68
N ILE A 45 9.34 9.95 -2.81
CA ILE A 45 8.79 8.93 -3.71
C ILE A 45 9.48 9.11 -5.07
N VAL A 46 9.90 8.01 -5.67
CA VAL A 46 10.39 7.98 -7.05
C VAL A 46 9.43 7.12 -7.85
N LEU A 47 8.90 7.66 -8.94
CA LEU A 47 7.97 6.98 -9.84
C LEU A 47 8.67 6.68 -11.16
N ASP A 48 8.35 5.55 -11.78
CA ASP A 48 8.77 5.27 -13.12
C ASP A 48 8.05 6.16 -14.13
N ALA A 49 8.77 6.63 -15.16
CA ALA A 49 8.22 7.50 -16.19
C ALA A 49 7.13 6.81 -17.02
N GLU A 50 7.13 5.48 -17.12
CA GLU A 50 6.09 4.72 -17.81
C GLU A 50 4.70 5.02 -17.25
N LEU A 51 4.58 5.30 -15.94
CA LEU A 51 3.32 5.65 -15.30
C LEU A 51 2.66 6.90 -15.87
N LEU A 52 3.42 7.81 -16.46
CA LEU A 52 2.88 9.05 -17.05
C LEU A 52 2.01 8.79 -18.29
N SER A 53 2.10 7.62 -18.88
CA SER A 53 1.25 7.20 -20.01
C SER A 53 -0.15 6.71 -19.60
N ASN A 54 -0.40 6.49 -18.29
CA ASN A 54 -1.65 5.94 -17.78
C ASN A 54 -2.06 6.61 -16.45
N ASP A 55 -2.93 7.59 -16.53
CA ASP A 55 -3.39 8.38 -15.37
C ASP A 55 -4.02 7.55 -14.25
N ASP A 56 -4.77 6.52 -14.59
CA ASP A 56 -5.42 5.65 -13.59
C ASP A 56 -4.38 4.83 -12.81
N GLU A 57 -3.37 4.33 -13.52
CA GLU A 57 -2.29 3.57 -12.91
C GLU A 57 -1.36 4.50 -12.11
N LEU A 58 -1.04 5.66 -12.63
CA LEU A 58 -0.28 6.69 -11.91
C LEU A 58 -0.95 7.05 -10.58
N ARG A 59 -2.26 7.31 -10.60
CA ARG A 59 -3.02 7.62 -9.37
C ARG A 59 -3.01 6.44 -8.40
N ARG A 60 -3.21 5.23 -8.90
CA ARG A 60 -3.21 4.00 -8.09
C ARG A 60 -1.87 3.82 -7.37
N ILE A 61 -0.79 3.87 -8.11
CA ILE A 61 0.57 3.72 -7.58
C ILE A 61 0.93 4.88 -6.65
N LEU A 62 0.65 6.12 -7.04
CA LEU A 62 0.95 7.28 -6.19
C LEU A 62 0.22 7.22 -4.83
N ILE A 63 -1.06 6.85 -4.82
CA ILE A 63 -1.81 6.67 -3.56
C ILE A 63 -1.20 5.53 -2.73
N HIS A 64 -0.84 4.41 -3.35
CA HIS A 64 -0.16 3.31 -2.66
C HIS A 64 1.10 3.82 -1.94
N GLU A 65 1.97 4.52 -2.65
CA GLU A 65 3.24 5.02 -2.11
C GLU A 65 3.04 6.09 -1.02
N LEU A 66 2.08 6.99 -1.19
CA LEU A 66 1.72 7.96 -0.16
C LEU A 66 1.25 7.27 1.14
N PHE A 67 0.51 6.17 1.03
CA PHE A 67 0.00 5.47 2.20
C PHE A 67 1.05 4.66 2.97
N HIS A 68 2.24 4.46 2.43
CA HIS A 68 3.39 4.01 3.23
C HIS A 68 3.76 5.03 4.31
N PHE A 69 3.69 6.33 4.01
CA PHE A 69 3.92 7.39 5.01
C PHE A 69 2.82 7.41 6.08
N VAL A 70 1.57 7.26 5.67
CA VAL A 70 0.44 7.11 6.60
C VAL A 70 0.66 5.92 7.52
N TRP A 71 0.93 4.73 6.96
CA TRP A 71 1.18 3.52 7.74
C TRP A 71 2.28 3.69 8.77
N ALA A 72 3.37 4.33 8.39
CA ALA A 72 4.51 4.58 9.29
C ALA A 72 4.13 5.45 10.50
N ARG A 73 3.12 6.33 10.35
CA ARG A 73 2.67 7.29 11.37
C ARG A 73 1.45 6.85 12.15
N LEU A 74 0.76 5.81 11.72
CA LEU A 74 -0.38 5.27 12.48
C LEU A 74 0.05 4.86 13.88
N ALA A 75 -0.79 5.15 14.86
CA ALA A 75 -0.63 4.63 16.20
C ALA A 75 -0.63 3.09 16.20
N ASN A 76 0.14 2.48 17.09
CA ASN A 76 0.26 1.02 17.19
C ASN A 76 -1.10 0.33 17.35
N ALA A 77 -2.01 0.92 18.12
CA ALA A 77 -3.36 0.37 18.32
C ALA A 77 -4.15 0.28 17.01
N VAL A 78 -4.05 1.30 16.14
CA VAL A 78 -4.71 1.36 14.84
C VAL A 78 -4.09 0.33 13.89
N ARG A 79 -2.76 0.25 13.80
CA ARG A 79 -2.08 -0.80 13.02
C ARG A 79 -2.50 -2.20 13.46
N ARG A 80 -2.53 -2.45 14.78
CA ARG A 80 -2.99 -3.74 15.33
C ARG A 80 -4.45 -4.05 14.99
N ALA A 81 -5.32 -3.04 14.94
CA ALA A 81 -6.70 -3.23 14.51
C ALA A 81 -6.79 -3.67 13.05
N PHE A 82 -5.97 -3.10 12.16
CA PHE A 82 -5.89 -3.53 10.76
C PHE A 82 -5.29 -4.94 10.62
N GLU A 83 -4.22 -5.23 11.35
CA GLU A 83 -3.63 -6.57 11.39
C GLU A 83 -4.63 -7.66 11.83
N ARG A 84 -5.50 -7.37 12.81
CA ARG A 84 -6.58 -8.30 13.22
C ARG A 84 -7.60 -8.53 12.11
N LEU A 85 -7.96 -7.46 11.37
CA LEU A 85 -8.83 -7.57 10.20
C LEU A 85 -8.21 -8.51 9.15
N LEU A 86 -6.92 -8.32 8.83
CA LEU A 86 -6.22 -9.14 7.85
C LEU A 86 -6.05 -10.59 8.32
N ALA A 87 -5.81 -10.81 9.61
CA ALA A 87 -5.74 -12.15 10.19
C ALA A 87 -7.06 -12.92 9.97
N ALA A 88 -8.20 -12.26 10.16
CA ALA A 88 -9.53 -12.82 9.90
C ALA A 88 -9.81 -13.04 8.39
N GLN A 89 -9.07 -12.38 7.51
CA GLN A 89 -9.15 -12.53 6.05
C GLN A 89 -8.06 -13.44 5.47
N ARG A 90 -7.21 -14.05 6.30
CA ARG A 90 -6.01 -14.77 5.84
C ARG A 90 -6.34 -15.91 4.85
N SER A 91 -7.46 -16.60 5.04
CA SER A 91 -7.91 -17.69 4.17
C SER A 91 -8.69 -17.23 2.93
N MET A 92 -9.05 -15.95 2.82
CA MET A 92 -9.71 -15.43 1.63
C MET A 92 -8.74 -15.44 0.45
N PRO A 93 -9.17 -15.80 -0.78
CA PRO A 93 -8.33 -15.69 -1.96
C PRO A 93 -8.13 -14.22 -2.37
N GLY A 94 -7.03 -13.96 -3.08
CA GLY A 94 -6.77 -12.66 -3.69
C GLY A 94 -6.45 -11.53 -2.71
N GLU A 95 -6.17 -10.37 -3.29
CA GLU A 95 -5.86 -9.10 -2.60
C GLU A 95 -6.34 -7.88 -3.42
N LEU A 96 -6.01 -6.68 -2.98
CA LEU A 96 -6.32 -5.41 -3.66
C LEU A 96 -5.10 -4.81 -4.38
N GLY A 97 -4.05 -5.60 -4.59
CA GLY A 97 -2.87 -5.24 -5.32
C GLY A 97 -1.86 -6.38 -5.32
N TRP A 98 -0.97 -6.32 -6.30
CA TRP A 98 0.07 -7.33 -6.50
C TRP A 98 1.02 -7.42 -5.28
N SER A 99 1.41 -6.29 -4.72
CA SER A 99 2.35 -6.23 -3.59
C SER A 99 1.85 -7.02 -2.38
N ALA A 100 0.60 -6.82 -1.99
CA ALA A 100 -0.01 -7.56 -0.89
C ALA A 100 -0.19 -9.05 -1.25
N GLU A 101 -0.62 -9.36 -2.46
CA GLU A 101 -0.85 -10.74 -2.87
C GLU A 101 0.45 -11.55 -2.89
N TYR A 102 1.52 -11.00 -3.43
CA TYR A 102 2.85 -11.61 -3.42
C TYR A 102 3.32 -11.92 -1.99
N ARG A 103 3.21 -10.95 -1.07
CA ARG A 103 3.62 -11.12 0.32
C ARG A 103 2.72 -12.10 1.07
N LYS A 104 1.41 -12.10 0.78
CA LYS A 104 0.44 -13.03 1.38
C LYS A 104 0.77 -14.48 1.06
N ARG A 105 1.15 -14.77 -0.20
CA ARG A 105 1.55 -16.11 -0.65
C ARG A 105 2.81 -16.61 0.05
N ALA A 106 3.72 -15.72 0.44
CA ALA A 106 4.97 -16.04 1.12
C ALA A 106 4.83 -16.27 2.63
N LEU A 107 3.60 -16.11 3.21
CA LEU A 107 3.35 -16.29 4.64
C LEU A 107 3.24 -17.77 5.03
N ALA A 108 3.98 -18.15 6.05
CA ALA A 108 3.81 -19.44 6.74
C ALA A 108 2.71 -19.38 7.82
N SER A 109 2.23 -20.53 8.27
CA SER A 109 1.15 -20.66 9.26
C SER A 109 1.43 -19.94 10.59
N GLY A 110 2.69 -19.88 11.02
CA GLY A 110 3.09 -19.24 12.26
C GLY A 110 3.33 -17.74 12.18
N ASP A 111 3.37 -17.15 10.98
CA ASP A 111 3.75 -15.74 10.80
C ASP A 111 2.78 -14.76 11.47
N VAL A 112 1.48 -15.03 11.37
CA VAL A 112 0.43 -14.23 12.02
C VAL A 112 0.62 -14.23 13.54
N ARG A 113 0.71 -15.41 14.14
CA ARG A 113 0.81 -15.55 15.60
C ARG A 113 2.06 -14.87 16.16
N ARG A 114 3.20 -15.06 15.51
CA ARG A 114 4.48 -14.47 15.92
C ARG A 114 4.64 -13.01 15.52
N ARG A 115 3.70 -12.47 14.73
CA ARG A 115 3.86 -11.15 14.10
C ARG A 115 5.22 -10.99 13.45
N SER A 116 5.62 -11.99 12.67
CA SER A 116 6.92 -12.01 11.99
C SER A 116 7.13 -10.75 11.12
N ARG A 117 8.36 -10.56 10.65
CA ARG A 117 8.65 -9.50 9.69
C ARG A 117 7.78 -9.63 8.43
N LYS A 118 7.65 -10.85 7.88
CA LYS A 118 6.81 -11.13 6.70
C LYS A 118 5.35 -10.72 6.92
N TRP A 119 4.78 -11.03 8.10
CA TRP A 119 3.43 -10.62 8.44
C TRP A 119 3.27 -9.10 8.47
N ARG A 120 4.21 -8.37 9.09
CA ARG A 120 4.15 -6.90 9.17
C ARG A 120 4.31 -6.24 7.80
N GLU A 121 5.16 -6.79 6.93
CA GLU A 121 5.33 -6.34 5.55
C GLU A 121 4.05 -6.57 4.76
N TYR A 122 3.45 -7.76 4.84
CA TYR A 122 2.15 -8.02 4.21
C TYR A 122 1.09 -7.02 4.69
N CYS A 123 1.01 -6.76 5.98
CA CYS A 123 0.01 -5.82 6.52
C CYS A 123 0.21 -4.39 6.00
N CYS A 124 1.44 -3.95 5.84
CA CYS A 124 1.76 -2.64 5.27
C CYS A 124 1.29 -2.57 3.80
N GLU A 125 1.69 -3.53 2.97
CA GLU A 125 1.28 -3.56 1.55
C GLU A 125 -0.24 -3.66 1.40
N ALA A 126 -0.89 -4.54 2.16
CA ALA A 126 -2.35 -4.69 2.12
C ALA A 126 -3.09 -3.42 2.57
N PHE A 127 -2.49 -2.61 3.45
CA PHE A 127 -3.01 -1.31 3.83
C PHE A 127 -2.87 -0.30 2.67
N CYS A 128 -1.69 -0.21 2.05
CA CYS A 128 -1.43 0.67 0.92
C CYS A 128 -2.31 0.31 -0.30
N ASP A 129 -2.41 -0.98 -0.65
CA ASP A 129 -3.28 -1.46 -1.73
C ASP A 129 -4.78 -1.17 -1.43
N SER A 130 -5.20 -1.30 -0.17
CA SER A 130 -6.58 -0.95 0.21
C SER A 130 -6.85 0.55 0.07
N ALA A 131 -5.87 1.40 0.38
CA ALA A 131 -5.97 2.83 0.18
C ALA A 131 -6.03 3.20 -1.31
N ALA A 132 -5.17 2.59 -2.13
CA ALA A 132 -5.19 2.75 -3.58
C ALA A 132 -6.57 2.39 -4.16
N TYR A 133 -7.12 1.22 -3.79
CA TYR A 133 -8.48 0.83 -4.17
C TYR A 133 -9.55 1.85 -3.77
N LEU A 134 -9.41 2.50 -2.60
CA LEU A 134 -10.42 3.42 -2.07
C LEU A 134 -10.34 4.82 -2.67
N TYR A 135 -9.13 5.32 -2.89
CA TYR A 135 -8.89 6.74 -3.14
C TYR A 135 -8.35 7.07 -4.54
N ALA A 136 -7.90 6.09 -5.33
CA ALA A 136 -7.37 6.36 -6.68
C ALA A 136 -8.44 6.68 -7.74
N GLY A 137 -9.72 6.53 -7.40
CA GLY A 137 -10.83 6.85 -8.31
C GLY A 137 -11.36 5.67 -9.10
N SER A 138 -10.52 4.77 -9.59
CA SER A 138 -10.94 3.54 -10.27
C SER A 138 -11.13 2.39 -9.27
N ARG A 139 -12.25 1.68 -9.40
CA ARG A 139 -12.54 0.45 -8.64
C ARG A 139 -12.49 -0.81 -9.49
N ARG A 140 -12.01 -0.68 -10.72
CA ARG A 140 -11.83 -1.78 -11.67
C ARG A 140 -10.37 -1.84 -12.06
N HIS A 141 -9.69 -2.89 -11.63
CA HIS A 141 -8.31 -3.18 -11.98
C HIS A 141 -8.09 -4.69 -11.91
N GLY A 142 -7.23 -5.25 -12.78
CA GLY A 142 -6.95 -6.68 -12.83
C GLY A 142 -6.41 -7.26 -11.52
N GLU A 143 -5.69 -6.44 -10.75
CA GLU A 143 -5.14 -6.84 -9.45
C GLU A 143 -6.15 -6.82 -8.30
N PHE A 144 -7.36 -6.25 -8.48
CA PHE A 144 -8.37 -6.20 -7.44
C PHE A 144 -9.13 -7.53 -7.33
N THR A 145 -8.43 -8.54 -6.88
CA THR A 145 -8.91 -9.93 -6.83
C THR A 145 -9.56 -10.32 -5.50
N LEU A 146 -9.43 -9.48 -4.44
CA LEU A 146 -10.06 -9.74 -3.14
C LEU A 146 -11.60 -9.81 -3.29
N PRO A 147 -12.28 -10.84 -2.75
CA PRO A 147 -13.73 -10.95 -2.82
C PRO A 147 -14.47 -9.75 -2.21
N ARG A 148 -15.70 -9.48 -2.70
CA ARG A 148 -16.54 -8.35 -2.27
C ARG A 148 -16.67 -8.25 -0.75
N ALA A 149 -16.89 -9.36 -0.06
CA ALA A 149 -17.01 -9.38 1.41
C ALA A 149 -15.73 -8.89 2.10
N GLY A 150 -14.56 -9.27 1.59
CA GLY A 150 -13.27 -8.79 2.09
C GLY A 150 -13.08 -7.30 1.84
N ARG A 151 -13.42 -6.83 0.62
CA ARG A 151 -13.37 -5.41 0.26
C ARG A 151 -14.26 -4.55 1.15
N GLN A 152 -15.49 -4.97 1.41
CA GLN A 152 -16.43 -4.24 2.27
C GLN A 152 -15.90 -4.08 3.70
N LYS A 153 -15.29 -5.11 4.27
CA LYS A 153 -14.67 -5.03 5.61
C LYS A 153 -13.51 -4.03 5.64
N ARG A 154 -12.68 -3.98 4.58
CA ARG A 154 -11.60 -2.98 4.49
C ARG A 154 -12.15 -1.56 4.33
N ILE A 155 -13.15 -1.36 3.47
CA ILE A 155 -13.85 -0.07 3.33
C ILE A 155 -14.39 0.41 4.67
N ALA A 156 -15.10 -0.46 5.41
CA ALA A 156 -15.65 -0.11 6.72
C ALA A 156 -14.55 0.23 7.73
N TRP A 157 -13.42 -0.52 7.72
CA TRP A 157 -12.30 -0.24 8.59
C TRP A 157 -11.68 1.14 8.29
N PHE A 158 -11.43 1.46 7.02
CA PHE A 158 -10.91 2.77 6.60
C PHE A 158 -11.86 3.89 6.97
N GLY A 159 -13.16 3.75 6.72
CA GLY A 159 -14.18 4.72 7.11
C GLY A 159 -14.19 5.01 8.61
N LYS A 160 -14.06 3.96 9.43
CA LYS A 160 -14.04 4.10 10.90
C LYS A 160 -12.76 4.77 11.43
N ASN A 161 -11.61 4.48 10.85
CA ASN A 161 -10.30 4.85 11.41
C ASN A 161 -9.64 6.04 10.72
N LEU A 162 -10.02 6.35 9.46
CA LEU A 162 -9.41 7.40 8.64
C LEU A 162 -10.45 8.28 7.92
N GLY A 163 -11.74 8.07 8.15
CA GLY A 163 -12.82 8.51 7.24
C GLY A 163 -13.19 9.99 7.22
N SER A 164 -12.90 10.80 8.24
CA SER A 164 -13.35 12.20 8.27
C SER A 164 -12.31 13.17 8.84
N GLY A 165 -11.09 12.71 9.04
CA GLY A 165 -10.01 13.50 9.61
C GLY A 165 -8.84 13.75 8.66
N SER A 166 -7.96 14.65 9.07
CA SER A 166 -6.64 14.76 8.46
C SER A 166 -5.81 13.52 8.80
N VAL A 167 -5.15 12.99 7.80
CA VAL A 167 -4.26 11.83 7.91
C VAL A 167 -2.82 12.31 7.75
N ARG A 168 -1.98 12.05 8.75
CA ARG A 168 -0.57 12.48 8.72
C ARG A 168 0.27 11.62 7.79
N ILE A 169 1.07 12.30 6.97
CA ILE A 169 2.07 11.71 6.06
C ILE A 169 3.48 12.03 6.48
#